data_7dcc5d3b3e610ad3c79e933f89081525
#
_entry.id   7dcc5d3b3e610ad3c79e933f89081525
#
_cell.length_a   1.000
_cell.length_b   1.000
_cell.length_c   1.000
_cell.angle_alpha   90.00
_cell.angle_beta   90.00
_cell.angle_gamma   90.00
#
_symmetry.space_group_name_H-M   'P 1'
#
loop_
_entity.id
_entity.type
_entity.pdbx_description
1 polymer ?
#
loop_
_entity_poly.entity_id
_entity_poly.type
_entity_poly.pdbx_seq_one_letter_code
_entity_poly.pdbx_strand_id
1 'polypeptide(L)'
;IEEQSHTEPSIILQCGSTTCKVGIAGEPSPLIHHCVVGEASDMRMFPPWYNSMSVLSAAFTDLRSSQLRFPFHRGVINNLEDAEKVWTSSLESVTRSQVDRSVLVTGSIINTQYGRRSVLTHLFENLDVASVCIAFEPLLSLLSRGRSTGLVVRCGGELTEAYPVISGVIQQHHCERTNLAGNDVTEYLRRILHFEKGYEWCRLGEQLIIEDVKETMAHVSLDYDAEMQLRPSHRTYQLNDGQTIPLGDELFRCSEILFQPELQGIRSKSVVDVIALAILNTNIEHRAELMNNIQLIGGGVKLRGFKDRLSAELDRITPQSITPNFVRDRENAAQITSWLGGSAYSEIFRHPSHWITKLEYEEEG
;
A
#
# COMPACT_ATOMS: atom_id res chain seq x y z
N ILE A 1 -37.49 18.51 6.15
CA ILE A 1 -36.11 18.39 5.74
C ILE A 1 -36.07 17.11 4.93
N GLU A 2 -36.07 17.25 3.59
CA GLU A 2 -35.95 16.11 2.68
C GLU A 2 -34.56 15.50 2.85
N GLU A 3 -34.52 14.23 3.26
CA GLU A 3 -33.32 13.42 3.27
C GLU A 3 -32.81 13.32 1.83
N GLN A 4 -31.78 14.09 1.49
CA GLN A 4 -31.06 13.93 0.24
C GLN A 4 -30.29 12.60 0.33
N SER A 5 -30.95 11.52 -0.09
CA SER A 5 -30.26 10.27 -0.35
C SER A 5 -29.29 10.55 -1.52
N HIS A 6 -27.98 10.41 -1.28
CA HIS A 6 -26.98 10.49 -2.34
C HIS A 6 -27.32 9.46 -3.42
N THR A 7 -27.82 9.92 -4.56
CA THR A 7 -28.27 9.04 -5.66
C THR A 7 -27.09 8.51 -6.48
N GLU A 8 -25.95 9.19 -6.45
CA GLU A 8 -24.75 8.78 -7.19
C GLU A 8 -23.80 7.94 -6.33
N PRO A 9 -23.12 6.95 -6.94
CA PRO A 9 -22.15 6.14 -6.20
C PRO A 9 -20.94 6.99 -5.77
N SER A 10 -20.43 6.70 -4.58
CA SER A 10 -19.30 7.41 -3.99
C SER A 10 -18.00 7.09 -4.72
N ILE A 11 -17.06 8.03 -4.69
CA ILE A 11 -15.69 7.80 -5.14
C ILE A 11 -14.87 7.31 -3.94
N ILE A 12 -14.07 6.26 -4.14
CA ILE A 12 -13.17 5.73 -3.14
C ILE A 12 -11.74 6.15 -3.48
N LEU A 13 -11.12 6.93 -2.59
CA LEU A 13 -9.75 7.43 -2.71
C LEU A 13 -8.89 6.78 -1.61
N GLN A 14 -8.02 5.85 -2.00
CA GLN A 14 -7.06 5.19 -1.11
C GLN A 14 -5.65 5.66 -1.41
N CYS A 15 -5.05 6.48 -0.55
CA CYS A 15 -3.70 7.00 -0.72
C CYS A 15 -2.70 6.34 0.23
N GLY A 16 -1.72 5.65 -0.36
CA GLY A 16 -0.50 5.17 0.30
C GLY A 16 0.69 6.08 0.02
N SER A 17 1.88 5.69 0.50
CA SER A 17 3.11 6.45 0.21
C SER A 17 3.58 6.29 -1.24
N THR A 18 3.34 5.14 -1.86
CA THR A 18 3.84 4.80 -3.20
C THR A 18 2.75 4.86 -4.26
N THR A 19 1.54 4.40 -3.93
CA THR A 19 0.43 4.31 -4.88
C THR A 19 -0.85 4.91 -4.31
N CYS A 20 -1.60 5.60 -5.17
CA CYS A 20 -2.97 6.03 -4.95
C CYS A 20 -3.92 5.15 -5.77
N LYS A 21 -5.01 4.72 -5.17
CA LYS A 21 -6.05 3.92 -5.81
C LYS A 21 -7.35 4.71 -5.77
N VAL A 22 -7.98 4.85 -6.91
CA VAL A 22 -9.22 5.63 -7.04
C VAL A 22 -10.19 4.91 -7.97
N GLY A 23 -11.46 5.01 -7.67
CA GLY A 23 -12.53 4.42 -8.50
C GLY A 23 -13.90 4.68 -7.90
N ILE A 24 -14.92 4.34 -8.66
CA ILE A 24 -16.32 4.49 -8.25
C ILE A 24 -16.75 3.25 -7.47
N ALA A 25 -17.49 3.44 -6.38
CA ALA A 25 -18.06 2.34 -5.61
C ALA A 25 -18.92 1.43 -6.50
N GLY A 26 -18.79 0.11 -6.32
CA GLY A 26 -19.44 -0.90 -7.17
C GLY A 26 -18.60 -1.37 -8.34
N GLU A 27 -17.52 -0.67 -8.71
CA GLU A 27 -16.60 -1.16 -9.74
C GLU A 27 -15.77 -2.36 -9.24
N PRO A 28 -15.34 -3.26 -10.15
CA PRO A 28 -14.60 -4.46 -9.78
C PRO A 28 -13.15 -4.18 -9.33
N SER A 29 -12.58 -3.05 -9.75
CA SER A 29 -11.19 -2.67 -9.43
C SER A 29 -10.98 -1.17 -9.56
N PRO A 30 -10.08 -0.57 -8.74
CA PRO A 30 -9.69 0.83 -8.87
C PRO A 30 -8.71 1.05 -10.03
N LEU A 31 -8.58 2.30 -10.44
CA LEU A 31 -7.37 2.78 -11.11
C LEU A 31 -6.26 2.91 -10.07
N ILE A 32 -5.04 2.57 -10.45
CA ILE A 32 -3.85 2.64 -9.58
C ILE A 32 -2.86 3.61 -10.20
N HIS A 33 -2.51 4.65 -9.45
CA HIS A 33 -1.53 5.66 -9.86
C HIS A 33 -0.34 5.63 -8.90
N HIS A 34 0.85 5.96 -9.41
CA HIS A 34 1.99 6.23 -8.53
C HIS A 34 1.82 7.60 -7.86
N CYS A 35 2.15 7.68 -6.56
CA CYS A 35 2.18 8.94 -5.80
C CYS A 35 3.49 9.67 -6.10
N VAL A 36 3.63 10.20 -7.31
CA VAL A 36 4.82 10.88 -7.78
C VAL A 36 4.43 12.10 -8.62
N VAL A 37 5.16 13.19 -8.44
CA VAL A 37 5.01 14.43 -9.22
C VAL A 37 6.31 14.70 -9.95
N GLY A 38 6.24 14.85 -11.26
CA GLY A 38 7.39 15.19 -12.11
C GLY A 38 7.45 16.70 -12.37
N GLU A 39 8.62 17.30 -12.26
CA GLU A 39 8.90 18.60 -12.82
C GLU A 39 9.35 18.41 -14.27
N ALA A 40 8.41 18.47 -15.21
CA ALA A 40 8.76 18.67 -16.60
C ALA A 40 8.80 20.17 -16.88
N SER A 41 9.67 20.60 -17.79
CA SER A 41 9.66 21.97 -18.34
C SER A 41 8.31 22.33 -19.01
N ASP A 42 7.45 21.34 -19.21
CA ASP A 42 6.04 21.46 -19.55
C ASP A 42 5.23 20.62 -18.54
N MET A 43 4.31 21.27 -17.81
CA MET A 43 3.43 20.69 -16.80
C MET A 43 2.50 19.62 -17.42
N ARG A 44 3.03 18.45 -17.73
CA ARG A 44 2.23 17.28 -18.07
C ARG A 44 2.31 16.34 -16.88
N MET A 45 1.24 16.33 -16.10
CA MET A 45 1.00 15.22 -15.17
C MET A 45 0.99 13.91 -15.96
N PHE A 46 1.55 12.86 -15.38
CA PHE A 46 1.50 11.55 -16.01
C PHE A 46 0.04 11.18 -16.28
N PRO A 47 -0.32 10.86 -17.54
CA PRO A 47 -1.70 10.57 -17.87
C PRO A 47 -2.23 9.35 -17.10
N PRO A 48 -3.55 9.24 -16.89
CA PRO A 48 -4.19 8.14 -16.17
C PRO A 48 -3.90 6.74 -16.72
N TRP A 49 -3.45 6.63 -17.97
CA TRP A 49 -3.11 5.39 -18.67
C TRP A 49 -1.68 4.88 -18.38
N TYR A 50 -0.93 5.54 -17.51
CA TYR A 50 0.40 5.10 -17.04
C TYR A 50 0.38 3.78 -16.24
N ASN A 51 -0.76 3.14 -16.14
CA ASN A 51 -0.97 1.87 -15.45
C ASN A 51 -0.52 0.62 -16.21
N SER A 52 -0.05 0.75 -17.45
CA SER A 52 0.49 -0.39 -18.17
C SER A 52 2.00 -0.25 -18.37
N MET A 53 2.74 -1.28 -18.04
CA MET A 53 4.20 -1.37 -18.16
C MET A 53 4.75 -1.04 -19.57
N SER A 54 3.91 -1.12 -20.60
CA SER A 54 4.23 -0.70 -21.97
C SER A 54 4.48 0.82 -22.12
N VAL A 55 4.07 1.61 -21.13
CA VAL A 55 4.23 3.07 -21.13
C VAL A 55 5.53 3.51 -20.49
N LEU A 56 6.13 2.68 -19.62
CA LEU A 56 7.49 2.92 -19.11
C LEU A 56 8.49 3.15 -20.25
N SER A 57 8.31 2.53 -21.41
CA SER A 57 9.22 2.67 -22.55
C SER A 57 9.21 4.05 -23.22
N ALA A 58 8.04 4.67 -23.38
CA ALA A 58 7.93 5.99 -24.00
C ALA A 58 8.25 7.13 -23.03
N ALA A 59 7.91 6.96 -21.74
CA ALA A 59 8.19 7.92 -20.69
C ALA A 59 9.67 7.91 -20.25
N PHE A 60 10.43 6.84 -20.53
CA PHE A 60 11.84 6.72 -20.15
C PHE A 60 12.74 7.80 -20.79
N THR A 61 12.42 8.26 -21.97
CA THR A 61 13.15 9.34 -22.64
C THR A 61 12.90 10.70 -21.97
N ASP A 62 11.70 10.92 -21.46
CA ASP A 62 11.34 12.18 -20.78
C ASP A 62 11.71 12.16 -19.28
N LEU A 63 11.67 11.00 -18.63
CA LEU A 63 12.07 10.82 -17.22
C LEU A 63 13.57 11.05 -16.97
N ARG A 64 14.41 10.98 -17.99
CA ARG A 64 15.84 11.27 -17.87
C ARG A 64 16.16 12.71 -17.52
N SER A 65 15.25 13.63 -17.80
CA SER A 65 15.42 15.08 -17.56
C SER A 65 14.54 15.62 -16.42
N SER A 66 13.61 14.83 -15.88
CA SER A 66 12.64 15.28 -14.89
C SER A 66 13.10 14.98 -13.47
N GLN A 67 12.97 15.98 -12.58
CA GLN A 67 13.07 15.73 -11.14
C GLN A 67 11.73 15.18 -10.64
N LEU A 68 11.73 13.91 -10.19
CA LEU A 68 10.57 13.30 -9.55
C LEU A 68 10.56 13.64 -8.06
N ARG A 69 9.39 14.02 -7.55
CA ARG A 69 9.14 14.26 -6.13
C ARG A 69 8.07 13.31 -5.61
N PHE A 70 8.29 12.80 -4.41
CA PHE A 70 7.36 11.91 -3.72
C PHE A 70 6.70 12.70 -2.58
N PRO A 71 5.40 13.05 -2.70
CA PRO A 71 4.73 13.90 -1.74
C PRO A 71 4.48 13.22 -0.39
N PHE A 72 4.53 11.89 -0.33
CA PHE A 72 4.28 11.12 0.87
C PHE A 72 5.54 10.37 1.28
N HIS A 73 5.82 10.33 2.58
CA HIS A 73 6.90 9.56 3.15
C HIS A 73 6.47 8.91 4.45
N ARG A 74 6.53 7.57 4.52
CA ARG A 74 6.17 6.77 5.70
C ARG A 74 4.80 7.14 6.30
N GLY A 75 3.80 7.32 5.43
CA GLY A 75 2.44 7.67 5.81
C GLY A 75 2.26 9.12 6.27
N VAL A 76 3.23 9.99 6.03
CA VAL A 76 3.16 11.42 6.33
C VAL A 76 3.24 12.23 5.04
N ILE A 77 2.53 13.35 4.99
CA ILE A 77 2.63 14.31 3.89
C ILE A 77 3.93 15.09 4.06
N ASN A 78 4.84 14.93 3.11
CA ASN A 78 6.13 15.63 3.07
C ASN A 78 6.04 16.94 2.28
N ASN A 79 5.22 16.96 1.24
CA ASN A 79 4.94 18.15 0.43
C ASN A 79 3.44 18.22 0.15
N LEU A 80 2.75 19.20 0.74
CA LEU A 80 1.30 19.35 0.63
C LEU A 80 0.87 19.71 -0.79
N GLU A 81 1.54 20.66 -1.43
CA GLU A 81 1.21 21.11 -2.79
C GLU A 81 1.28 19.94 -3.80
N ASP A 82 2.31 19.09 -3.69
CA ASP A 82 2.44 17.91 -4.54
C ASP A 82 1.42 16.82 -4.17
N ALA A 83 1.05 16.70 -2.88
CA ALA A 83 -0.02 15.78 -2.45
C ALA A 83 -1.38 16.19 -3.03
N GLU A 84 -1.70 17.47 -3.01
CA GLU A 84 -2.92 18.03 -3.61
C GLU A 84 -3.01 17.77 -5.11
N LYS A 85 -1.88 17.88 -5.83
CA LYS A 85 -1.81 17.51 -7.27
C LYS A 85 -2.11 16.03 -7.50
N VAL A 86 -1.58 15.15 -6.64
CA VAL A 86 -1.85 13.69 -6.72
C VAL A 86 -3.33 13.41 -6.46
N TRP A 87 -3.95 14.02 -5.44
CA TRP A 87 -5.36 13.81 -5.15
C TRP A 87 -6.27 14.33 -6.26
N THR A 88 -6.04 15.56 -6.72
CA THR A 88 -6.81 16.15 -7.83
C THR A 88 -6.74 15.27 -9.07
N SER A 89 -5.53 14.91 -9.51
CA SER A 89 -5.35 14.08 -10.69
C SER A 89 -5.99 12.72 -10.56
N SER A 90 -5.87 12.10 -9.37
CA SER A 90 -6.49 10.80 -9.11
C SER A 90 -8.01 10.89 -9.25
N LEU A 91 -8.64 11.91 -8.65
CA LEU A 91 -10.08 12.11 -8.73
C LEU A 91 -10.54 12.46 -10.16
N GLU A 92 -9.83 13.32 -10.86
CA GLU A 92 -10.11 13.68 -12.26
C GLU A 92 -10.00 12.50 -13.22
N SER A 93 -9.19 11.48 -12.89
CA SER A 93 -9.07 10.28 -13.70
C SER A 93 -10.32 9.41 -13.71
N VAL A 94 -11.18 9.56 -12.70
CA VAL A 94 -12.43 8.79 -12.55
C VAL A 94 -13.64 9.59 -13.03
N THR A 95 -13.64 10.89 -12.78
CA THR A 95 -14.76 11.76 -13.18
C THR A 95 -14.27 13.16 -13.50
N ARG A 96 -14.92 13.83 -14.44
CA ARG A 96 -14.59 15.19 -14.82
C ARG A 96 -15.02 16.24 -13.81
N SER A 97 -15.96 15.91 -12.93
CA SER A 97 -16.45 16.81 -11.88
C SER A 97 -16.62 16.04 -10.58
N GLN A 98 -16.13 16.60 -9.49
CA GLN A 98 -16.30 16.12 -8.12
C GLN A 98 -17.42 16.85 -7.39
N VAL A 99 -17.95 17.92 -7.98
CA VAL A 99 -19.06 18.72 -7.41
C VAL A 99 -20.26 17.80 -7.16
N ASP A 100 -20.87 17.94 -6.00
CA ASP A 100 -21.98 17.11 -5.52
C ASP A 100 -21.68 15.61 -5.33
N ARG A 101 -20.42 15.22 -5.31
CA ARG A 101 -19.97 13.84 -5.09
C ARG A 101 -19.57 13.57 -3.65
N SER A 102 -19.83 12.34 -3.22
CA SER A 102 -19.35 11.83 -1.94
C SER A 102 -18.00 11.11 -2.15
N VAL A 103 -17.01 11.40 -1.32
CA VAL A 103 -15.67 10.80 -1.41
C VAL A 103 -15.33 10.07 -0.12
N LEU A 104 -15.10 8.75 -0.20
CA LEU A 104 -14.53 7.98 0.91
C LEU A 104 -13.00 8.00 0.79
N VAL A 105 -12.34 8.51 1.83
CA VAL A 105 -10.88 8.59 1.91
C VAL A 105 -10.34 7.53 2.85
N THR A 106 -9.32 6.81 2.40
CA THR A 106 -8.58 5.84 3.21
C THR A 106 -7.10 5.84 2.85
N GLY A 107 -6.29 5.14 3.62
CA GLY A 107 -4.85 5.03 3.38
C GLY A 107 -4.01 5.43 4.58
N SER A 108 -2.68 5.29 4.44
CA SER A 108 -1.76 5.57 5.54
C SER A 108 -1.71 7.06 5.94
N ILE A 109 -1.98 7.96 5.02
CA ILE A 109 -1.95 9.41 5.26
C ILE A 109 -2.99 9.88 6.28
N ILE A 110 -4.14 9.21 6.35
CA ILE A 110 -5.20 9.55 7.31
C ILE A 110 -4.91 9.09 8.75
N ASN A 111 -3.83 8.33 8.97
CA ASN A 111 -3.43 7.92 10.31
C ASN A 111 -2.97 9.11 11.15
N THR A 112 -2.51 10.20 10.52
CA THR A 112 -2.15 11.44 11.20
C THR A 112 -3.30 12.46 11.20
N GLN A 113 -3.40 13.27 12.25
CA GLN A 113 -4.38 14.36 12.30
C GLN A 113 -4.13 15.38 11.19
N TYR A 114 -2.86 15.72 10.95
CA TYR A 114 -2.46 16.61 9.86
C TYR A 114 -2.92 16.08 8.49
N GLY A 115 -2.68 14.80 8.21
CA GLY A 115 -3.10 14.19 6.93
C GLY A 115 -4.62 14.23 6.75
N ARG A 116 -5.40 13.92 7.80
CA ARG A 116 -6.88 14.02 7.73
C ARG A 116 -7.32 15.44 7.44
N ARG A 117 -6.79 16.41 8.18
CA ARG A 117 -7.16 17.82 7.99
C ARG A 117 -6.83 18.30 6.58
N SER A 118 -5.60 18.02 6.11
CA SER A 118 -5.16 18.45 4.77
C SER A 118 -6.04 17.90 3.65
N VAL A 119 -6.39 16.61 3.71
CA VAL A 119 -7.23 16.02 2.67
C VAL A 119 -8.67 16.54 2.74
N LEU A 120 -9.23 16.77 3.93
CA LEU A 120 -10.57 17.37 4.09
C LEU A 120 -10.60 18.79 3.51
N THR A 121 -9.64 19.63 3.90
CA THR A 121 -9.52 21.01 3.36
C THR A 121 -9.44 20.98 1.84
N HIS A 122 -8.59 20.15 1.26
CA HIS A 122 -8.46 20.06 -0.19
C HIS A 122 -9.74 19.62 -0.89
N LEU A 123 -10.43 18.60 -0.36
CA LEU A 123 -11.65 18.07 -0.96
C LEU A 123 -12.82 19.08 -0.89
N PHE A 124 -13.00 19.75 0.26
CA PHE A 124 -14.11 20.69 0.43
C PHE A 124 -13.84 22.07 -0.19
N GLU A 125 -12.64 22.63 0.01
CA GLU A 125 -12.34 23.99 -0.41
C GLU A 125 -11.88 24.09 -1.87
N ASN A 126 -11.10 23.11 -2.35
CA ASN A 126 -10.53 23.17 -3.70
C ASN A 126 -11.33 22.38 -4.73
N LEU A 127 -11.99 21.28 -4.34
CA LEU A 127 -12.70 20.38 -5.25
C LEU A 127 -14.23 20.40 -5.08
N ASP A 128 -14.73 21.12 -4.07
CA ASP A 128 -16.17 21.35 -3.84
C ASP A 128 -17.00 20.07 -3.76
N VAL A 129 -16.48 19.04 -3.06
CA VAL A 129 -17.21 17.80 -2.86
C VAL A 129 -18.37 17.97 -1.87
N ALA A 130 -19.44 17.20 -2.03
CA ALA A 130 -20.63 17.29 -1.18
C ALA A 130 -20.43 16.71 0.22
N SER A 131 -19.72 15.59 0.32
CA SER A 131 -19.47 14.92 1.61
C SER A 131 -18.24 14.05 1.57
N VAL A 132 -17.60 13.88 2.71
CA VAL A 132 -16.39 13.06 2.87
C VAL A 132 -16.58 12.07 4.02
N CYS A 133 -16.19 10.82 3.78
CA CYS A 133 -16.07 9.81 4.82
C CYS A 133 -14.60 9.43 4.97
N ILE A 134 -14.10 9.39 6.20
CA ILE A 134 -12.75 8.91 6.52
C ILE A 134 -12.85 7.53 7.16
N ALA A 135 -12.28 6.53 6.51
CA ALA A 135 -12.31 5.15 7.00
C ALA A 135 -10.92 4.51 7.00
N PHE A 136 -10.59 3.77 8.06
CA PHE A 136 -9.27 3.16 8.21
C PHE A 136 -9.14 1.86 7.41
N GLU A 137 -8.02 1.70 6.69
CA GLU A 137 -7.73 0.52 5.86
C GLU A 137 -7.95 -0.83 6.56
N PRO A 138 -7.52 -1.03 7.83
CA PRO A 138 -7.74 -2.30 8.51
C PRO A 138 -9.21 -2.69 8.64
N LEU A 139 -10.07 -1.73 8.97
CA LEU A 139 -11.52 -1.97 9.08
C LEU A 139 -12.13 -2.32 7.73
N LEU A 140 -11.80 -1.55 6.70
CA LEU A 140 -12.29 -1.78 5.35
C LEU A 140 -11.83 -3.13 4.81
N SER A 141 -10.59 -3.53 5.08
CA SER A 141 -10.06 -4.81 4.60
C SER A 141 -10.81 -6.00 5.21
N LEU A 142 -11.14 -5.96 6.50
CA LEU A 142 -11.95 -6.99 7.16
C LEU A 142 -13.38 -6.98 6.65
N LEU A 143 -13.99 -5.79 6.50
CA LEU A 143 -15.34 -5.64 5.96
C LEU A 143 -15.48 -6.24 4.57
N SER A 144 -14.46 -6.10 3.70
CA SER A 144 -14.45 -6.71 2.37
C SER A 144 -14.60 -8.23 2.39
N ARG A 145 -14.38 -8.86 3.55
CA ARG A 145 -14.49 -10.30 3.82
C ARG A 145 -15.64 -10.65 4.75
N GLY A 146 -16.50 -9.67 5.08
CA GLY A 146 -17.61 -9.86 6.02
C GLY A 146 -17.16 -10.18 7.44
N ARG A 147 -16.00 -9.66 7.86
CA ARG A 147 -15.40 -9.88 9.18
C ARG A 147 -15.31 -8.57 9.96
N SER A 148 -15.45 -8.67 11.27
CA SER A 148 -15.28 -7.55 12.21
C SER A 148 -14.09 -7.76 13.17
N THR A 149 -13.56 -8.99 13.24
CA THR A 149 -12.42 -9.35 14.09
C THR A 149 -11.33 -10.02 13.26
N GLY A 150 -10.08 -9.60 13.46
CA GLY A 150 -8.91 -10.19 12.81
C GLY A 150 -7.64 -9.37 13.03
N LEU A 151 -6.49 -9.96 12.73
CA LEU A 151 -5.22 -9.28 12.66
C LEU A 151 -4.96 -8.83 11.23
N VAL A 152 -5.00 -7.53 10.97
CA VAL A 152 -4.67 -7.00 9.65
C VAL A 152 -3.18 -6.68 9.59
N VAL A 153 -2.47 -7.33 8.69
CA VAL A 153 -1.05 -7.12 8.44
C VAL A 153 -0.90 -6.41 7.10
N ARG A 154 -0.42 -5.18 7.16
CA ARG A 154 -0.17 -4.35 5.99
C ARG A 154 1.33 -4.31 5.70
N CYS A 155 1.74 -4.78 4.53
CA CYS A 155 3.08 -4.54 4.01
C CYS A 155 2.96 -3.65 2.77
N GLY A 156 3.21 -2.36 2.97
CA GLY A 156 3.13 -1.32 1.94
C GLY A 156 4.44 -1.08 1.21
N GLY A 157 4.57 0.11 0.61
CA GLY A 157 5.84 0.57 0.02
C GLY A 157 6.86 0.97 1.08
N GLU A 158 6.43 1.68 2.14
CA GLU A 158 7.35 2.27 3.11
C GLU A 158 7.09 1.87 4.57
N LEU A 159 5.96 1.19 4.85
CA LEU A 159 5.59 0.76 6.19
C LEU A 159 5.08 -0.67 6.17
N THR A 160 5.50 -1.44 7.18
CA THR A 160 4.88 -2.70 7.57
C THR A 160 4.23 -2.53 8.94
N GLU A 161 2.94 -2.86 9.03
CA GLU A 161 2.11 -2.56 10.18
C GLU A 161 1.21 -3.76 10.51
N ALA A 162 0.95 -3.99 11.79
CA ALA A 162 -0.01 -4.98 12.27
C ALA A 162 -1.06 -4.30 13.14
N TYR A 163 -2.32 -4.52 12.81
CA TYR A 163 -3.48 -3.92 13.44
C TYR A 163 -4.40 -5.02 14.01
N PRO A 164 -4.38 -5.24 15.33
CA PRO A 164 -5.40 -6.04 15.98
C PRO A 164 -6.74 -5.31 15.93
N VAL A 165 -7.76 -5.95 15.36
CA VAL A 165 -9.13 -5.45 15.27
C VAL A 165 -10.04 -6.42 15.98
N ILE A 166 -10.86 -5.94 16.92
CA ILE A 166 -11.80 -6.74 17.71
C ILE A 166 -13.17 -6.09 17.60
N SER A 167 -14.15 -6.84 17.10
CA SER A 167 -15.53 -6.39 16.93
C SER A 167 -15.65 -5.03 16.21
N GLY A 168 -14.86 -4.83 15.16
CA GLY A 168 -14.87 -3.58 14.38
C GLY A 168 -14.09 -2.42 15.01
N VAL A 169 -13.37 -2.64 16.11
CA VAL A 169 -12.58 -1.60 16.80
C VAL A 169 -11.10 -1.92 16.70
N ILE A 170 -10.33 -0.98 16.14
CA ILE A 170 -8.86 -1.08 16.08
C ILE A 170 -8.31 -0.90 17.50
N GLN A 171 -7.51 -1.85 17.97
CA GLN A 171 -6.83 -1.79 19.26
C GLN A 171 -5.57 -0.91 19.14
N GLN A 172 -5.73 0.42 19.10
CA GLN A 172 -4.69 1.39 18.72
C GLN A 172 -3.40 1.23 19.52
N HIS A 173 -3.49 0.96 20.84
CA HIS A 173 -2.33 0.78 21.72
C HIS A 173 -1.57 -0.53 21.49
N HIS A 174 -2.16 -1.46 20.75
CA HIS A 174 -1.57 -2.75 20.42
C HIS A 174 -1.10 -2.83 18.97
N CYS A 175 -1.28 -1.74 18.21
CA CYS A 175 -0.76 -1.66 16.85
C CYS A 175 0.76 -1.57 16.88
N GLU A 176 1.41 -2.34 16.02
CA GLU A 176 2.86 -2.34 15.87
C GLU A 176 3.24 -2.01 14.43
N ARG A 177 4.41 -1.39 14.29
CA ARG A 177 4.92 -1.02 12.96
C ARG A 177 6.44 -1.09 12.87
N THR A 178 6.91 -1.25 11.64
CA THR A 178 8.30 -1.03 11.24
C THR A 178 8.35 -0.20 9.97
N ASN A 179 9.45 0.52 9.81
CA ASN A 179 9.72 1.30 8.60
C ASN A 179 10.36 0.46 7.48
N LEU A 180 10.43 -0.86 7.67
CA LEU A 180 10.98 -1.79 6.71
C LEU A 180 9.84 -2.36 5.84
N ALA A 181 9.89 -2.10 4.53
CA ALA A 181 8.80 -2.42 3.61
C ALA A 181 9.28 -2.54 2.15
N GLY A 182 8.37 -2.49 1.19
CA GLY A 182 8.65 -2.74 -0.22
C GLY A 182 9.73 -1.86 -0.86
N ASN A 183 9.82 -0.58 -0.49
CA ASN A 183 10.83 0.33 -1.02
C ASN A 183 12.22 0.01 -0.50
N ASP A 184 12.33 -0.50 0.75
CA ASP A 184 13.61 -0.95 1.31
C ASP A 184 14.11 -2.19 0.57
N VAL A 185 13.21 -3.08 0.16
CA VAL A 185 13.54 -4.23 -0.71
C VAL A 185 14.06 -3.75 -2.06
N THR A 186 13.40 -2.75 -2.68
CA THR A 186 13.84 -2.15 -3.95
C THR A 186 15.23 -1.52 -3.79
N GLU A 187 15.44 -0.74 -2.75
CA GLU A 187 16.72 -0.08 -2.48
C GLU A 187 17.83 -1.10 -2.19
N TYR A 188 17.52 -2.18 -1.47
CA TYR A 188 18.48 -3.23 -1.20
C TYR A 188 18.84 -4.01 -2.47
N LEU A 189 17.87 -4.32 -3.34
CA LEU A 189 18.12 -4.91 -4.65
C LEU A 189 19.03 -4.00 -5.49
N ARG A 190 18.77 -2.69 -5.51
CA ARG A 190 19.60 -1.70 -6.19
C ARG A 190 21.05 -1.75 -5.70
N ARG A 191 21.25 -1.82 -4.39
CA ARG A 191 22.60 -1.91 -3.79
C ARG A 191 23.33 -3.18 -4.20
N ILE A 192 22.65 -4.33 -4.15
CA ILE A 192 23.26 -5.61 -4.58
C ILE A 192 23.68 -5.51 -6.05
N LEU A 193 22.81 -5.03 -6.93
CA LEU A 193 23.10 -4.89 -8.35
C LEU A 193 24.22 -3.89 -8.62
N HIS A 194 24.30 -2.81 -7.85
CA HIS A 194 25.39 -1.83 -7.97
C HIS A 194 26.73 -2.43 -7.53
N PHE A 195 26.82 -2.96 -6.31
CA PHE A 195 28.10 -3.38 -5.74
C PHE A 195 28.62 -4.70 -6.33
N GLU A 196 27.74 -5.63 -6.67
CA GLU A 196 28.14 -6.96 -7.13
C GLU A 196 28.21 -7.07 -8.66
N LYS A 197 27.41 -6.28 -9.39
CA LYS A 197 27.33 -6.35 -10.85
C LYS A 197 27.70 -5.06 -11.58
N GLY A 198 28.01 -3.98 -10.84
CA GLY A 198 28.46 -2.71 -11.41
C GLY A 198 27.39 -1.90 -12.15
N TYR A 199 26.10 -2.17 -11.90
CA TYR A 199 25.02 -1.36 -12.48
C TYR A 199 24.89 -0.01 -11.77
N GLU A 200 25.08 1.08 -12.50
CA GLU A 200 24.95 2.45 -11.96
C GLU A 200 23.52 2.99 -12.18
N TRP A 201 22.55 2.43 -11.46
CA TRP A 201 21.18 2.89 -11.51
C TRP A 201 20.89 3.93 -10.42
N CYS A 202 21.34 5.15 -10.67
CA CYS A 202 21.25 6.27 -9.74
C CYS A 202 20.08 7.22 -10.05
N ARG A 203 19.51 7.14 -11.25
CA ARG A 203 18.42 8.03 -11.69
C ARG A 203 17.08 7.50 -11.23
N LEU A 204 16.17 8.41 -10.93
CA LEU A 204 14.83 8.05 -10.45
C LEU A 204 14.04 7.17 -11.43
N GLY A 205 14.17 7.41 -12.75
CA GLY A 205 13.57 6.55 -13.77
C GLY A 205 14.13 5.12 -13.76
N GLU A 206 15.39 4.95 -13.37
CA GLU A 206 16.03 3.64 -13.25
C GLU A 206 15.58 2.89 -12.00
N GLN A 207 15.13 3.61 -10.95
CA GLN A 207 14.52 3.00 -9.76
C GLN A 207 13.21 2.27 -10.10
N LEU A 208 12.44 2.78 -11.06
CA LEU A 208 11.22 2.12 -11.54
C LEU A 208 11.54 0.78 -12.23
N ILE A 209 12.70 0.65 -12.90
CA ILE A 209 13.14 -0.64 -13.46
C ILE A 209 13.41 -1.63 -12.34
N ILE A 210 14.11 -1.20 -11.28
CA ILE A 210 14.42 -2.07 -10.15
C ILE A 210 13.13 -2.47 -9.43
N GLU A 211 12.17 -1.55 -9.31
CA GLU A 211 10.86 -1.85 -8.77
C GLU A 211 10.14 -2.90 -9.61
N ASP A 212 10.17 -2.78 -10.93
CA ASP A 212 9.60 -3.77 -11.84
C ASP A 212 10.31 -5.13 -11.75
N VAL A 213 11.64 -5.15 -11.72
CA VAL A 213 12.41 -6.38 -11.48
C VAL A 213 12.00 -7.03 -10.17
N LYS A 214 11.87 -6.25 -9.09
CA LYS A 214 11.40 -6.75 -7.79
C LYS A 214 9.99 -7.35 -7.91
N GLU A 215 9.06 -6.64 -8.52
CA GLU A 215 7.65 -7.06 -8.58
C GLU A 215 7.43 -8.30 -9.46
N THR A 216 8.19 -8.42 -10.55
CA THR A 216 8.02 -9.51 -11.53
C THR A 216 8.88 -10.73 -11.24
N MET A 217 10.07 -10.55 -10.68
CA MET A 217 11.07 -11.62 -10.57
C MET A 217 11.49 -11.98 -9.16
N ALA A 218 11.46 -11.02 -8.21
CA ALA A 218 11.87 -11.30 -6.84
C ALA A 218 10.90 -12.26 -6.13
N HIS A 219 11.43 -12.95 -5.14
CA HIS A 219 10.65 -13.86 -4.30
C HIS A 219 11.23 -13.92 -2.89
N VAL A 220 10.44 -14.41 -1.96
CA VAL A 220 10.87 -14.70 -0.59
C VAL A 220 11.26 -16.16 -0.50
N SER A 221 12.45 -16.44 -0.03
CA SER A 221 12.91 -17.81 0.22
C SER A 221 12.17 -18.43 1.41
N LEU A 222 11.81 -19.71 1.33
CA LEU A 222 11.30 -20.46 2.47
C LEU A 222 12.39 -20.84 3.46
N ASP A 223 13.58 -21.14 2.95
CA ASP A 223 14.79 -21.44 3.72
C ASP A 223 15.96 -20.72 3.04
N TYR A 224 16.30 -19.56 3.60
CA TYR A 224 17.32 -18.68 3.04
C TYR A 224 18.69 -19.35 2.94
N ASP A 225 19.12 -20.05 3.99
CA ASP A 225 20.43 -20.68 4.04
C ASP A 225 20.54 -21.85 3.05
N ALA A 226 19.49 -22.65 2.93
CA ALA A 226 19.43 -23.73 1.96
C ALA A 226 19.44 -23.19 0.51
N GLU A 227 18.68 -22.12 0.22
CA GLU A 227 18.63 -21.54 -1.11
C GLU A 227 19.95 -20.85 -1.48
N MET A 228 20.65 -20.22 -0.53
CA MET A 228 22.01 -19.66 -0.75
C MET A 228 23.07 -20.73 -1.10
N GLN A 229 22.91 -21.96 -0.60
CA GLN A 229 23.83 -23.07 -0.93
C GLN A 229 23.55 -23.65 -2.32
N LEU A 230 22.30 -23.57 -2.78
CA LEU A 230 21.91 -23.97 -4.12
C LEU A 230 22.32 -22.84 -5.07
N ARG A 231 23.25 -23.09 -5.99
CA ARG A 231 23.56 -22.07 -7.02
C ARG A 231 22.30 -21.81 -7.83
N PRO A 232 21.63 -20.64 -7.67
CA PRO A 232 20.37 -20.38 -8.35
C PRO A 232 20.62 -20.31 -9.87
N SER A 233 19.65 -20.81 -10.63
CA SER A 233 19.67 -20.65 -12.09
C SER A 233 19.56 -19.17 -12.45
N HIS A 234 20.45 -18.66 -13.26
CA HIS A 234 20.36 -17.29 -13.76
C HIS A 234 19.08 -17.10 -14.55
N ARG A 235 18.33 -16.08 -14.17
CA ARG A 235 17.19 -15.57 -14.93
C ARG A 235 17.61 -14.30 -15.65
N THR A 236 16.97 -13.99 -16.74
CA THR A 236 17.30 -12.80 -17.53
C THR A 236 16.11 -11.85 -17.53
N TYR A 237 16.35 -10.61 -17.11
CA TYR A 237 15.39 -9.52 -17.26
C TYR A 237 15.73 -8.74 -18.53
N GLN A 238 14.73 -8.48 -19.37
CA GLN A 238 14.91 -7.73 -20.61
C GLN A 238 14.50 -6.28 -20.42
N LEU A 239 15.43 -5.37 -20.67
CA LEU A 239 15.17 -3.94 -20.72
C LEU A 239 14.45 -3.55 -22.01
N ASN A 240 13.78 -2.40 -21.99
CA ASN A 240 13.03 -1.90 -23.14
C ASN A 240 13.91 -1.55 -24.36
N ASP A 241 15.20 -1.29 -24.14
CA ASP A 241 16.20 -1.07 -25.21
C ASP A 241 16.75 -2.36 -25.81
N GLY A 242 16.25 -3.52 -25.36
CA GLY A 242 16.68 -4.85 -25.80
C GLY A 242 17.88 -5.41 -25.02
N GLN A 243 18.51 -4.64 -24.14
CA GLN A 243 19.57 -5.15 -23.26
C GLN A 243 19.00 -6.14 -22.26
N THR A 244 19.81 -7.09 -21.82
CA THR A 244 19.42 -8.12 -20.87
C THR A 244 20.29 -8.09 -19.63
N ILE A 245 19.66 -8.27 -18.47
CA ILE A 245 20.30 -8.27 -17.16
C ILE A 245 20.24 -9.69 -16.61
N PRO A 246 21.36 -10.38 -16.41
CA PRO A 246 21.38 -11.67 -15.73
C PRO A 246 21.17 -11.46 -14.22
N LEU A 247 20.14 -12.12 -13.67
CA LEU A 247 19.76 -12.08 -12.27
C LEU A 247 19.87 -13.49 -11.66
N GLY A 248 20.24 -13.56 -10.40
CA GLY A 248 20.47 -14.80 -9.67
C GLY A 248 19.93 -14.76 -8.24
N ASP A 249 20.83 -14.91 -7.27
CA ASP A 249 20.51 -14.94 -5.85
C ASP A 249 20.01 -13.61 -5.29
N GLU A 250 20.34 -12.48 -5.92
CA GLU A 250 19.82 -11.16 -5.55
C GLU A 250 18.31 -11.09 -5.53
N LEU A 251 17.61 -11.95 -6.30
CA LEU A 251 16.15 -11.98 -6.40
C LEU A 251 15.46 -12.45 -5.12
N PHE A 252 16.11 -13.23 -4.28
CA PHE A 252 15.56 -13.60 -2.97
C PHE A 252 16.31 -12.95 -1.81
N ARG A 253 17.59 -12.60 -2.00
CA ARG A 253 18.37 -11.87 -0.99
C ARG A 253 17.74 -10.51 -0.67
N CYS A 254 17.23 -9.81 -1.69
CA CYS A 254 16.63 -8.51 -1.49
C CYS A 254 15.39 -8.53 -0.59
N SER A 255 14.60 -9.58 -0.64
CA SER A 255 13.38 -9.71 0.16
C SER A 255 13.62 -10.23 1.58
N GLU A 256 14.78 -10.85 1.84
CA GLU A 256 15.11 -11.41 3.16
C GLU A 256 15.16 -10.34 4.25
N ILE A 257 15.46 -9.09 3.93
CA ILE A 257 15.45 -7.99 4.90
C ILE A 257 14.10 -7.81 5.61
N LEU A 258 13.00 -8.25 5.01
CA LEU A 258 11.67 -8.18 5.66
C LEU A 258 11.55 -9.18 6.81
N PHE A 259 12.30 -10.27 6.78
CA PHE A 259 12.28 -11.38 7.75
C PHE A 259 13.49 -11.37 8.67
N GLN A 260 14.68 -11.06 8.15
CA GLN A 260 15.95 -11.05 8.88
C GLN A 260 16.73 -9.75 8.58
N PRO A 261 16.27 -8.59 9.07
CA PRO A 261 16.90 -7.29 8.77
C PRO A 261 18.34 -7.20 9.31
N GLU A 262 18.65 -7.89 10.38
CA GLU A 262 19.98 -7.92 11.01
C GLU A 262 21.07 -8.48 10.10
N LEU A 263 20.76 -9.36 9.14
CA LEU A 263 21.70 -9.85 8.14
C LEU A 263 22.34 -8.72 7.32
N GLN A 264 21.65 -7.59 7.22
CA GLN A 264 22.11 -6.40 6.53
C GLN A 264 22.50 -5.25 7.48
N GLY A 265 22.66 -5.54 8.78
CA GLY A 265 22.97 -4.55 9.80
C GLY A 265 21.83 -3.57 10.08
N ILE A 266 20.63 -3.86 9.61
CA ILE A 266 19.44 -3.01 9.83
C ILE A 266 18.88 -3.33 11.21
N ARG A 267 18.93 -2.35 12.12
CA ARG A 267 18.33 -2.44 13.44
C ARG A 267 16.84 -2.07 13.36
N SER A 268 16.03 -2.98 12.91
CA SER A 268 14.58 -2.78 12.78
C SER A 268 13.84 -4.07 13.10
N LYS A 269 12.55 -3.96 13.44
CA LYS A 269 11.68 -5.12 13.60
C LYS A 269 11.45 -5.78 12.24
N SER A 270 11.50 -7.11 12.20
CA SER A 270 11.02 -7.88 11.06
C SER A 270 9.49 -7.86 10.98
N VAL A 271 8.93 -8.33 9.88
CA VAL A 271 7.47 -8.50 9.76
C VAL A 271 6.93 -9.48 10.80
N VAL A 272 7.71 -10.50 11.15
CA VAL A 272 7.35 -11.49 12.18
C VAL A 272 7.31 -10.85 13.56
N ASP A 273 8.31 -10.00 13.90
CA ASP A 273 8.35 -9.26 15.16
C ASP A 273 7.16 -8.32 15.31
N VAL A 274 6.80 -7.60 14.24
CA VAL A 274 5.66 -6.68 14.24
C VAL A 274 4.36 -7.44 14.55
N ILE A 275 4.16 -8.60 13.95
CA ILE A 275 2.99 -9.47 14.22
C ILE A 275 3.03 -10.00 15.65
N ALA A 276 4.17 -10.57 16.05
CA ALA A 276 4.32 -11.18 17.39
C ALA A 276 4.06 -10.16 18.49
N LEU A 277 4.63 -8.95 18.39
CA LEU A 277 4.44 -7.89 19.36
C LEU A 277 2.98 -7.40 19.39
N ALA A 278 2.34 -7.21 18.24
CA ALA A 278 0.93 -6.80 18.20
C ALA A 278 0.02 -7.82 18.91
N ILE A 279 0.28 -9.11 18.70
CA ILE A 279 -0.46 -10.20 19.39
C ILE A 279 -0.14 -10.24 20.89
N LEU A 280 1.14 -10.16 21.26
CA LEU A 280 1.57 -10.20 22.66
C LEU A 280 1.04 -9.02 23.48
N ASN A 281 0.90 -7.84 22.87
CA ASN A 281 0.33 -6.66 23.50
C ASN A 281 -1.21 -6.74 23.64
N THR A 282 -1.87 -7.62 22.87
CA THR A 282 -3.31 -7.81 22.95
C THR A 282 -3.68 -8.74 24.12
N ASN A 283 -4.90 -8.59 24.68
CA ASN A 283 -5.41 -9.43 25.75
C ASN A 283 -5.41 -10.90 25.32
N ILE A 284 -5.04 -11.79 26.24
CA ILE A 284 -4.82 -13.22 25.98
C ILE A 284 -6.04 -13.92 25.36
N GLU A 285 -7.24 -13.49 25.77
CA GLU A 285 -8.51 -14.05 25.30
C GLU A 285 -8.76 -13.86 23.79
N HIS A 286 -8.19 -12.82 23.19
CA HIS A 286 -8.35 -12.51 21.77
C HIS A 286 -7.24 -13.04 20.87
N ARG A 287 -6.08 -13.44 21.45
CA ARG A 287 -4.89 -13.80 20.68
C ARG A 287 -5.14 -14.97 19.71
N ALA A 288 -5.84 -16.01 20.17
CA ALA A 288 -6.16 -17.16 19.34
C ALA A 288 -7.09 -16.79 18.17
N GLU A 289 -8.10 -15.96 18.41
CA GLU A 289 -9.02 -15.50 17.38
C GLU A 289 -8.30 -14.65 16.34
N LEU A 290 -7.44 -13.72 16.78
CA LEU A 290 -6.66 -12.86 15.88
C LEU A 290 -5.70 -13.68 15.01
N MET A 291 -4.99 -14.65 15.60
CA MET A 291 -4.09 -15.54 14.86
C MET A 291 -4.82 -16.44 13.86
N ASN A 292 -6.06 -16.83 14.16
CA ASN A 292 -6.92 -17.57 13.24
C ASN A 292 -7.52 -16.72 12.11
N ASN A 293 -7.37 -15.39 12.18
CA ASN A 293 -7.96 -14.44 11.24
C ASN A 293 -6.93 -13.40 10.78
N ILE A 294 -5.82 -13.84 10.18
CA ILE A 294 -4.79 -12.94 9.66
C ILE A 294 -5.17 -12.49 8.24
N GLN A 295 -5.39 -11.19 8.07
CA GLN A 295 -5.65 -10.57 6.77
C GLN A 295 -4.39 -9.86 6.29
N LEU A 296 -3.83 -10.29 5.15
CA LEU A 296 -2.69 -9.63 4.50
C LEU A 296 -3.18 -8.57 3.51
N ILE A 297 -2.61 -7.35 3.58
CA ILE A 297 -2.91 -6.26 2.65
C ILE A 297 -1.64 -5.51 2.23
N GLY A 298 -1.71 -4.81 1.10
CA GLY A 298 -0.61 -4.01 0.55
C GLY A 298 0.14 -4.70 -0.58
N GLY A 299 1.02 -3.95 -1.25
CA GLY A 299 1.80 -4.44 -2.40
C GLY A 299 2.91 -5.41 -1.99
N GLY A 300 3.55 -5.20 -0.84
CA GLY A 300 4.68 -6.01 -0.38
C GLY A 300 4.31 -7.47 -0.11
N VAL A 301 3.07 -7.76 0.29
CA VAL A 301 2.62 -9.14 0.51
C VAL A 301 2.44 -9.96 -0.77
N LYS A 302 2.49 -9.30 -1.95
CA LYS A 302 2.42 -9.95 -3.26
C LYS A 302 3.73 -10.65 -3.67
N LEU A 303 4.84 -10.34 -3.00
CA LEU A 303 6.10 -11.03 -3.25
C LEU A 303 5.87 -12.54 -3.15
N ARG A 304 6.26 -13.25 -4.21
CA ARG A 304 6.07 -14.70 -4.29
C ARG A 304 6.78 -15.38 -3.10
N GLY A 305 6.10 -16.27 -2.41
CA GLY A 305 6.61 -16.95 -1.21
C GLY A 305 6.46 -16.17 0.10
N PHE A 306 6.04 -14.89 0.07
CA PHE A 306 5.88 -14.07 1.29
C PHE A 306 4.95 -14.71 2.30
N LYS A 307 3.76 -15.10 1.88
CA LYS A 307 2.76 -15.72 2.76
C LYS A 307 3.25 -17.06 3.31
N ASP A 308 3.88 -17.88 2.47
CA ASP A 308 4.33 -19.22 2.85
C ASP A 308 5.48 -19.12 3.88
N ARG A 309 6.45 -18.23 3.65
CA ARG A 309 7.50 -17.95 4.61
C ARG A 309 6.94 -17.39 5.92
N LEU A 310 6.02 -16.42 5.84
CA LEU A 310 5.40 -15.85 7.02
C LEU A 310 4.64 -16.90 7.83
N SER A 311 3.92 -17.81 7.16
CA SER A 311 3.25 -18.93 7.83
C SER A 311 4.24 -19.81 8.59
N ALA A 312 5.33 -20.20 7.93
CA ALA A 312 6.35 -21.04 8.54
C ALA A 312 7.02 -20.36 9.75
N GLU A 313 7.30 -19.06 9.67
CA GLU A 313 7.89 -18.33 10.81
C GLU A 313 6.90 -18.17 11.97
N LEU A 314 5.63 -17.88 11.68
CA LEU A 314 4.60 -17.78 12.70
C LEU A 314 4.35 -19.14 13.38
N ASP A 315 4.34 -20.24 12.63
CA ASP A 315 4.20 -21.60 13.19
C ASP A 315 5.33 -21.94 14.16
N ARG A 316 6.54 -21.43 13.95
CA ARG A 316 7.70 -21.66 14.85
C ARG A 316 7.56 -20.95 16.19
N ILE A 317 6.95 -19.77 16.23
CA ILE A 317 6.85 -18.94 17.44
C ILE A 317 5.50 -19.06 18.15
N THR A 318 4.49 -19.62 17.49
CA THR A 318 3.15 -19.74 18.04
C THR A 318 3.01 -21.04 18.85
N PRO A 319 2.36 -21.02 20.04
CA PRO A 319 2.08 -22.24 20.78
C PRO A 319 1.28 -23.26 19.94
N GLN A 320 1.55 -24.55 20.12
CA GLN A 320 0.90 -25.65 19.35
C GLN A 320 -0.65 -25.64 19.42
N SER A 321 -1.21 -25.01 20.44
CA SER A 321 -2.67 -24.86 20.60
C SER A 321 -3.30 -23.80 19.69
N ILE A 322 -2.48 -22.96 19.01
CA ILE A 322 -2.94 -21.88 18.14
C ILE A 322 -2.31 -22.10 16.75
N THR A 323 -3.13 -22.19 15.74
CA THR A 323 -2.67 -22.32 14.36
C THR A 323 -2.86 -21.00 13.64
N PRO A 324 -1.80 -20.35 13.15
CA PRO A 324 -1.94 -19.17 12.31
C PRO A 324 -2.75 -19.48 11.04
N ASN A 325 -3.80 -18.73 10.79
CA ASN A 325 -4.63 -18.93 9.61
C ASN A 325 -4.85 -17.61 8.86
N PHE A 326 -4.54 -17.63 7.57
CA PHE A 326 -4.67 -16.48 6.71
C PHE A 326 -6.02 -16.48 6.01
N VAL A 327 -6.69 -15.35 6.08
CA VAL A 327 -7.93 -15.14 5.33
C VAL A 327 -7.64 -15.33 3.85
N ARG A 328 -8.47 -16.14 3.19
CA ARG A 328 -8.32 -16.38 1.75
C ARG A 328 -8.62 -15.09 1.00
N ASP A 329 -7.66 -14.63 0.24
CA ASP A 329 -7.83 -13.52 -0.67
C ASP A 329 -8.15 -14.02 -2.08
N ARG A 330 -8.86 -13.20 -2.89
CA ARG A 330 -8.90 -13.45 -4.33
C ARG A 330 -7.49 -13.28 -4.88
N GLU A 331 -7.11 -14.04 -5.89
CA GLU A 331 -5.79 -13.92 -6.50
C GLU A 331 -5.48 -12.45 -6.80
N ASN A 332 -4.34 -11.96 -6.32
CA ASN A 332 -3.85 -10.59 -6.47
C ASN A 332 -4.69 -9.47 -5.84
N ALA A 333 -5.71 -9.77 -5.02
CA ALA A 333 -6.57 -8.75 -4.43
C ALA A 333 -5.95 -8.03 -3.21
N ALA A 334 -4.90 -8.55 -2.58
CA ALA A 334 -4.32 -8.00 -1.36
C ALA A 334 -4.00 -6.49 -1.46
N GLN A 335 -3.62 -6.02 -2.63
CA GLN A 335 -3.33 -4.62 -2.88
C GLN A 335 -4.59 -3.73 -2.90
N ILE A 336 -5.73 -4.27 -3.33
CA ILE A 336 -6.99 -3.52 -3.49
C ILE A 336 -8.07 -3.90 -2.47
N THR A 337 -7.78 -4.81 -1.54
CA THR A 337 -8.75 -5.33 -0.56
C THR A 337 -9.40 -4.21 0.26
N SER A 338 -8.61 -3.24 0.73
CA SER A 338 -9.14 -2.10 1.49
C SER A 338 -10.01 -1.18 0.62
N TRP A 339 -9.66 -1.00 -0.65
CA TRP A 339 -10.47 -0.25 -1.60
C TRP A 339 -11.82 -0.95 -1.85
N LEU A 340 -11.81 -2.26 -2.06
CA LEU A 340 -13.04 -3.07 -2.17
C LEU A 340 -13.90 -2.97 -0.90
N GLY A 341 -13.26 -2.96 0.26
CA GLY A 341 -13.94 -2.72 1.54
C GLY A 341 -14.56 -1.32 1.63
N GLY A 342 -13.86 -0.30 1.12
CA GLY A 342 -14.38 1.06 1.00
C GLY A 342 -15.60 1.14 0.08
N SER A 343 -15.55 0.43 -1.05
CA SER A 343 -16.68 0.31 -1.97
C SER A 343 -17.90 -0.33 -1.27
N ALA A 344 -17.71 -1.44 -0.56
CA ALA A 344 -18.78 -2.08 0.20
C ALA A 344 -19.29 -1.19 1.36
N TYR A 345 -18.36 -0.49 2.06
CA TYR A 345 -18.72 0.41 3.16
C TYR A 345 -19.60 1.55 2.68
N SER A 346 -19.26 2.21 1.60
CA SER A 346 -20.03 3.33 1.05
C SER A 346 -21.44 2.91 0.59
N GLU A 347 -21.60 1.66 0.15
CA GLU A 347 -22.91 1.09 -0.21
C GLU A 347 -23.79 0.77 1.02
N ILE A 348 -23.17 0.23 2.10
CA ILE A 348 -23.86 -0.16 3.33
C ILE A 348 -24.23 1.09 4.16
N PHE A 349 -23.30 2.03 4.26
CA PHE A 349 -23.43 3.21 5.13
C PHE A 349 -23.68 4.49 4.31
N ARG A 350 -24.73 4.46 3.47
CA ARG A 350 -25.17 5.62 2.67
C ARG A 350 -25.82 6.72 3.52
N HIS A 351 -26.17 6.43 4.79
CA HIS A 351 -26.83 7.40 5.65
C HIS A 351 -25.90 8.60 5.93
N PRO A 352 -26.40 9.85 5.84
CA PRO A 352 -25.60 11.07 6.03
C PRO A 352 -24.80 11.11 7.34
N SER A 353 -25.28 10.51 8.43
CA SER A 353 -24.58 10.49 9.73
C SER A 353 -23.21 9.81 9.73
N HIS A 354 -22.85 9.10 8.66
CA HIS A 354 -21.53 8.47 8.50
C HIS A 354 -20.57 9.30 7.65
N TRP A 355 -21.05 10.43 7.15
CA TRP A 355 -20.34 11.30 6.23
C TRP A 355 -20.26 12.70 6.79
N ILE A 356 -19.12 13.35 6.69
CA ILE A 356 -18.96 14.76 6.99
C ILE A 356 -19.50 15.51 5.79
N THR A 357 -20.55 16.30 5.97
CA THR A 357 -21.13 17.14 4.93
C THR A 357 -20.33 18.44 4.81
N LYS A 358 -20.45 19.12 3.66
CA LYS A 358 -19.82 20.43 3.48
C LYS A 358 -20.31 21.45 4.51
N LEU A 359 -21.59 21.44 4.85
CA LEU A 359 -22.17 22.31 5.88
C LEU A 359 -21.55 22.07 7.25
N GLU A 360 -21.43 20.80 7.69
CA GLU A 360 -20.78 20.45 8.96
C GLU A 360 -19.31 20.89 8.98
N TYR A 361 -18.60 20.73 7.86
CA TYR A 361 -17.22 21.19 7.73
C TYR A 361 -17.07 22.72 7.86
N GLU A 362 -18.00 23.49 7.28
CA GLU A 362 -18.02 24.97 7.36
C GLU A 362 -18.40 25.47 8.76
N GLU A 363 -19.22 24.73 9.51
CA GLU A 363 -19.66 25.11 10.87
C GLU A 363 -18.62 24.75 11.94
N GLU A 364 -17.91 23.64 11.82
CA GLU A 364 -16.97 23.16 12.84
C GLU A 364 -15.50 23.49 12.55
N GLY A 365 -15.12 23.91 11.34
CA GLY A 365 -13.81 24.40 10.92
C GLY A 365 -12.80 23.34 10.57
#